data_4f30c4c3bd523eb3def2c46c615b21db
#
_entry.id   4f30c4c3bd523eb3def2c46c615b21db
#
_cell.length_a   1.000
_cell.length_b   1.000
_cell.length_c   1.000
_cell.angle_alpha   90.00
_cell.angle_beta   90.00
_cell.angle_gamma   90.00
#
_symmetry.space_group_name_H-M   'P 1'
#
loop_
_entity.id
_entity.type
_entity.pdbx_description
1 polymer ?
#
loop_
_entity_poly.entity_id
_entity_poly.type
_entity_poly.pdbx_seq_one_letter_code
_entity_poly.pdbx_strand_id
1 'polypeptide(L)'
;MNSPARRVTHRQRQAQETKDRIVAAARTLMREGGWTGTTIDAIAAEAGVAPQTIYAAFGNKRALLSGMREVMMRDSEIPELMARADAEQDGRRRLHLWAQLLRQQMETSYDVISIHRQAAASDPLVAADYRKVLDNRSRAFREFVHGLRADLAPGLNERTATDLLWCFSNEEIYRELVAERGWSADRYQEWLAVTLVAQLMASPADFS
;
A
#
# COMPACT_ATOMS: atom_id res chain seq x y z
N MET A 1 11.40 -16.43 -28.53
CA MET A 1 12.33 -15.34 -28.84
C MET A 1 12.64 -14.66 -27.50
N ASN A 2 13.85 -14.91 -26.97
CA ASN A 2 14.33 -14.35 -25.69
C ASN A 2 14.70 -12.89 -25.90
N SER A 3 13.95 -11.94 -25.35
CA SER A 3 14.32 -10.54 -25.30
C SER A 3 15.50 -10.39 -24.31
N PRO A 4 16.65 -9.80 -24.69
CA PRO A 4 17.78 -9.67 -23.78
C PRO A 4 17.41 -8.70 -22.66
N ALA A 5 17.47 -9.16 -21.41
CA ALA A 5 17.35 -8.32 -20.23
C ALA A 5 18.33 -7.14 -20.35
N ARG A 6 17.81 -5.92 -20.45
CA ARG A 6 18.58 -4.69 -20.63
C ARG A 6 19.52 -4.51 -19.43
N ARG A 7 20.82 -4.73 -19.61
CA ARG A 7 21.83 -4.53 -18.57
C ARG A 7 21.75 -3.10 -18.02
N VAL A 8 21.38 -2.97 -16.75
CA VAL A 8 21.39 -1.68 -16.05
C VAL A 8 22.83 -1.17 -15.97
N THR A 9 23.09 0.03 -16.50
CA THR A 9 24.43 0.63 -16.50
C THR A 9 24.85 1.04 -15.09
N HIS A 10 26.16 1.15 -14.82
CA HIS A 10 26.69 1.63 -13.54
C HIS A 10 26.10 2.99 -13.15
N ARG A 11 25.96 3.91 -14.12
CA ARG A 11 25.33 5.23 -13.92
C ARG A 11 23.86 5.13 -13.49
N GLN A 12 23.11 4.20 -14.07
CA GLN A 12 21.70 3.97 -13.69
C GLN A 12 21.59 3.43 -12.28
N ARG A 13 22.48 2.51 -11.86
CA ARG A 13 22.53 2.01 -10.48
C ARG A 13 22.82 3.12 -9.48
N GLN A 14 23.86 3.93 -9.72
CA GLN A 14 24.19 5.07 -8.85
C GLN A 14 23.03 6.08 -8.73
N ALA A 15 22.35 6.36 -9.85
CA ALA A 15 21.18 7.24 -9.84
C ALA A 15 20.02 6.66 -9.00
N GLN A 16 19.81 5.34 -9.09
CA GLN A 16 18.77 4.65 -8.29
C GLN A 16 19.15 4.66 -6.79
N GLU A 17 20.38 4.30 -6.46
CA GLU A 17 20.88 4.34 -5.07
C GLU A 17 20.76 5.74 -4.46
N THR A 18 21.02 6.79 -5.25
CA THR A 18 20.83 8.17 -4.79
C THR A 18 19.35 8.50 -4.56
N LYS A 19 18.44 8.07 -5.44
CA LYS A 19 16.99 8.21 -5.25
C LYS A 19 16.52 7.49 -3.99
N ASP A 20 16.98 6.27 -3.77
CA ASP A 20 16.62 5.45 -2.61
C ASP A 20 17.06 6.12 -1.30
N ARG A 21 18.28 6.69 -1.24
CA ARG A 21 18.74 7.47 -0.07
C ARG A 21 17.88 8.70 0.18
N ILE A 22 17.52 9.45 -0.86
CA ILE A 22 16.64 10.62 -0.75
C ILE A 22 15.27 10.22 -0.22
N VAL A 23 14.70 9.13 -0.73
CA VAL A 23 13.40 8.60 -0.28
C VAL A 23 13.46 8.15 1.19
N ALA A 24 14.52 7.46 1.59
CA ALA A 24 14.71 7.02 2.99
C ALA A 24 14.81 8.21 3.95
N ALA A 25 15.61 9.23 3.61
CA ALA A 25 15.74 10.47 4.38
C ALA A 25 14.40 11.21 4.50
N ALA A 26 13.67 11.35 3.38
CA ALA A 26 12.37 11.99 3.36
C ALA A 26 11.34 11.22 4.23
N ARG A 27 11.33 9.88 4.17
CA ARG A 27 10.47 9.03 4.98
C ARG A 27 10.73 9.22 6.47
N THR A 28 11.99 9.20 6.89
CA THR A 28 12.39 9.44 8.29
C THR A 28 11.94 10.80 8.79
N LEU A 29 12.30 11.87 8.08
CA LEU A 29 11.98 13.24 8.49
C LEU A 29 10.47 13.52 8.48
N MET A 30 9.73 13.00 7.50
CA MET A 30 8.28 13.19 7.43
C MET A 30 7.53 12.38 8.50
N ARG A 31 8.06 11.23 8.91
CA ARG A 31 7.51 10.46 10.03
C ARG A 31 7.66 11.21 11.35
N GLU A 32 8.79 11.89 11.57
CA GLU A 32 9.11 12.59 12.82
C GLU A 32 8.53 14.00 12.87
N GLY A 33 8.71 14.77 11.80
CA GLY A 33 8.34 16.20 11.73
C GLY A 33 7.06 16.49 10.93
N GLY A 34 6.44 15.48 10.36
CA GLY A 34 5.27 15.62 9.48
C GLY A 34 5.59 16.24 8.12
N TRP A 35 4.57 16.32 7.28
CA TRP A 35 4.68 16.91 5.94
C TRP A 35 5.13 18.37 5.96
N THR A 36 4.48 19.21 6.76
CA THR A 36 4.72 20.67 6.80
C THR A 36 6.06 21.02 7.43
N GLY A 37 6.50 20.28 8.44
CA GLY A 37 7.77 20.51 9.15
C GLY A 37 9.01 20.05 8.38
N THR A 38 8.86 19.23 7.34
CA THR A 38 9.98 18.72 6.56
C THR A 38 10.29 19.61 5.35
N THR A 39 11.55 20.00 5.15
CA THR A 39 12.00 20.82 4.02
C THR A 39 12.88 20.01 3.05
N ILE A 40 13.01 20.47 1.81
CA ILE A 40 13.95 19.87 0.83
C ILE A 40 15.39 19.98 1.33
N ASP A 41 15.76 21.10 1.97
CA ASP A 41 17.13 21.30 2.50
C ASP A 41 17.44 20.31 3.63
N ALA A 42 16.49 20.05 4.52
CA ALA A 42 16.63 19.05 5.57
C ALA A 42 16.77 17.64 4.99
N ILE A 43 15.96 17.29 3.97
CA ILE A 43 16.07 16.01 3.27
C ILE A 43 17.42 15.88 2.57
N ALA A 44 17.91 16.93 1.93
CA ALA A 44 19.20 16.94 1.23
C ALA A 44 20.36 16.71 2.20
N ALA A 45 20.34 17.40 3.35
CA ALA A 45 21.33 17.23 4.40
C ALA A 45 21.34 15.79 4.95
N GLU A 46 20.18 15.25 5.26
CA GLU A 46 20.02 13.86 5.77
C GLU A 46 20.45 12.81 4.73
N ALA A 47 20.11 13.02 3.45
CA ALA A 47 20.48 12.12 2.35
C ALA A 47 21.96 12.26 1.91
N GLY A 48 22.69 13.26 2.39
CA GLY A 48 24.07 13.56 1.96
C GLY A 48 24.16 13.97 0.50
N VAL A 49 23.22 14.79 0.02
CA VAL A 49 23.19 15.29 -1.37
C VAL A 49 22.93 16.80 -1.41
N ALA A 50 23.21 17.44 -2.54
CA ALA A 50 22.80 18.84 -2.72
C ALA A 50 21.27 18.93 -2.98
N PRO A 51 20.57 20.00 -2.54
CA PRO A 51 19.15 20.21 -2.83
C PRO A 51 18.80 20.11 -4.31
N GLN A 52 19.66 20.60 -5.19
CA GLN A 52 19.53 20.49 -6.66
C GLN A 52 19.44 19.06 -7.15
N THR A 53 20.08 18.11 -6.45
CA THR A 53 20.00 16.68 -6.78
C THR A 53 18.59 16.15 -6.53
N ILE A 54 17.91 16.59 -5.48
CA ILE A 54 16.50 16.23 -5.19
C ILE A 54 15.59 16.80 -6.27
N TYR A 55 15.75 18.07 -6.63
CA TYR A 55 14.96 18.68 -7.71
C TYR A 55 15.19 18.00 -9.06
N ALA A 56 16.43 17.64 -9.37
CA ALA A 56 16.75 16.91 -10.61
C ALA A 56 16.13 15.49 -10.63
N ALA A 57 16.05 14.81 -9.47
CA ALA A 57 15.57 13.45 -9.38
C ALA A 57 14.03 13.34 -9.29
N PHE A 58 13.36 14.31 -8.62
CA PHE A 58 11.94 14.25 -8.27
C PHE A 58 11.14 15.47 -8.74
N GLY A 59 11.78 16.56 -9.10
CA GLY A 59 11.13 17.81 -9.50
C GLY A 59 10.58 18.63 -8.34
N ASN A 60 9.94 18.03 -7.36
CA ASN A 60 9.37 18.73 -6.20
C ASN A 60 9.17 17.80 -4.99
N LYS A 61 8.88 18.38 -3.83
CA LYS A 61 8.66 17.63 -2.57
C LYS A 61 7.52 16.62 -2.65
N ARG A 62 6.42 16.92 -3.39
CA ARG A 62 5.27 16.01 -3.51
C ARG A 62 5.63 14.71 -4.22
N ALA A 63 6.51 14.77 -5.19
CA ALA A 63 6.96 13.57 -5.92
C ALA A 63 7.69 12.56 -5.01
N LEU A 64 8.23 13.01 -3.87
CA LEU A 64 8.82 12.10 -2.88
C LEU A 64 7.79 11.13 -2.29
N LEU A 65 6.52 11.53 -2.14
CA LEU A 65 5.45 10.64 -1.68
C LEU A 65 5.21 9.48 -2.66
N SER A 66 5.29 9.75 -3.97
CA SER A 66 5.23 8.70 -5.00
C SER A 66 6.49 7.83 -4.97
N GLY A 67 7.68 8.46 -4.81
CA GLY A 67 8.94 7.73 -4.66
C GLY A 67 8.95 6.77 -3.47
N MET A 68 8.39 7.19 -2.33
CA MET A 68 8.26 6.30 -1.16
C MET A 68 7.41 5.07 -1.48
N ARG A 69 6.28 5.24 -2.19
CA ARG A 69 5.43 4.11 -2.60
C ARG A 69 6.11 3.20 -3.62
N GLU A 70 6.86 3.77 -4.57
CA GLU A 70 7.62 3.00 -5.55
C GLU A 70 8.70 2.13 -4.89
N VAL A 71 9.48 2.70 -3.97
CA VAL A 71 10.49 1.96 -3.19
C VAL A 71 9.83 0.85 -2.38
N MET A 72 8.76 1.17 -1.66
CA MET A 72 8.01 0.23 -0.87
C MET A 72 7.48 -0.96 -1.69
N MET A 73 6.84 -0.68 -2.84
CA MET A 73 6.33 -1.74 -3.73
C MET A 73 7.46 -2.60 -4.31
N ARG A 74 8.58 -1.99 -4.69
CA ARG A 74 9.73 -2.70 -5.24
C ARG A 74 10.40 -3.62 -4.22
N ASP A 75 10.50 -3.18 -2.97
CA ASP A 75 11.26 -3.84 -1.91
C ASP A 75 10.38 -4.75 -1.01
N SER A 76 9.11 -4.96 -1.40
CA SER A 76 8.16 -5.82 -0.69
C SER A 76 7.77 -7.06 -1.51
N GLU A 77 7.17 -8.05 -0.84
CA GLU A 77 6.58 -9.23 -1.50
C GLU A 77 5.14 -8.97 -1.99
N ILE A 78 4.66 -7.73 -1.91
CA ILE A 78 3.29 -7.37 -2.31
C ILE A 78 2.99 -7.75 -3.76
N PRO A 79 3.87 -7.46 -4.76
CA PRO A 79 3.62 -7.86 -6.14
C PRO A 79 3.47 -9.38 -6.33
N GLU A 80 4.28 -10.17 -5.66
CA GLU A 80 4.22 -11.64 -5.71
C GLU A 80 2.95 -12.15 -5.04
N LEU A 81 2.55 -11.58 -3.90
CA LEU A 81 1.31 -11.94 -3.22
C LEU A 81 0.08 -11.57 -4.06
N MET A 82 0.09 -10.42 -4.73
CA MET A 82 -0.96 -10.03 -5.68
C MET A 82 -1.07 -11.06 -6.81
N ALA A 83 0.04 -11.40 -7.44
CA ALA A 83 0.05 -12.38 -8.53
C ALA A 83 -0.46 -13.76 -8.07
N ARG A 84 -0.11 -14.19 -6.85
CA ARG A 84 -0.62 -15.44 -6.26
C ARG A 84 -2.12 -15.38 -5.99
N ALA A 85 -2.63 -14.27 -5.44
CA ALA A 85 -4.05 -14.07 -5.20
C ALA A 85 -4.86 -14.04 -6.52
N ASP A 86 -4.30 -13.45 -7.57
CA ASP A 86 -4.94 -13.42 -8.89
C ASP A 86 -4.97 -14.79 -9.59
N ALA A 87 -3.97 -15.64 -9.35
CA ALA A 87 -3.88 -16.98 -9.90
C ALA A 87 -4.71 -18.03 -9.12
N GLU A 88 -5.08 -17.75 -7.86
CA GLU A 88 -5.82 -18.67 -7.01
C GLU A 88 -7.28 -18.79 -7.46
N GLN A 89 -7.76 -20.03 -7.61
CA GLN A 89 -9.12 -20.33 -8.08
C GLN A 89 -10.12 -20.55 -6.93
N ASP A 90 -9.63 -20.98 -5.76
CA ASP A 90 -10.47 -21.14 -4.57
C ASP A 90 -10.68 -19.77 -3.89
N GLY A 91 -11.92 -19.30 -3.87
CA GLY A 91 -12.26 -17.97 -3.34
C GLY A 91 -11.88 -17.78 -1.87
N ARG A 92 -11.98 -18.84 -1.03
CA ARG A 92 -11.57 -18.76 0.39
C ARG A 92 -10.07 -18.60 0.51
N ARG A 93 -9.28 -19.38 -0.22
CA ARG A 93 -7.81 -19.24 -0.26
C ARG A 93 -7.39 -17.89 -0.82
N ARG A 94 -8.11 -17.38 -1.79
CA ARG A 94 -7.90 -16.06 -2.38
C ARG A 94 -8.07 -14.94 -1.34
N LEU A 95 -9.09 -15.02 -0.47
CA LEU A 95 -9.29 -14.09 0.64
C LEU A 95 -8.21 -14.22 1.72
N HIS A 96 -7.70 -15.42 2.00
CA HIS A 96 -6.55 -15.59 2.90
C HIS A 96 -5.27 -14.92 2.34
N LEU A 97 -5.01 -15.08 1.04
CA LEU A 97 -3.88 -14.39 0.37
C LEU A 97 -4.06 -12.87 0.40
N TRP A 98 -5.29 -12.37 0.27
CA TRP A 98 -5.59 -10.95 0.40
C TRP A 98 -5.32 -10.43 1.81
N ALA A 99 -5.72 -11.16 2.84
CA ALA A 99 -5.41 -10.80 4.23
C ALA A 99 -3.90 -10.79 4.50
N GLN A 100 -3.15 -11.74 3.94
CA GLN A 100 -1.69 -11.76 4.00
C GLN A 100 -1.08 -10.54 3.32
N LEU A 101 -1.57 -10.18 2.12
CA LEU A 101 -1.14 -8.99 1.37
C LEU A 101 -1.37 -7.71 2.18
N LEU A 102 -2.57 -7.56 2.78
CA LEU A 102 -2.90 -6.39 3.58
C LEU A 102 -2.04 -6.28 4.84
N ARG A 103 -1.83 -7.41 5.54
CA ARG A 103 -0.90 -7.45 6.67
C ARG A 103 0.47 -6.95 6.26
N GLN A 104 1.06 -7.52 5.21
CA GLN A 104 2.40 -7.15 4.75
C GLN A 104 2.47 -5.68 4.31
N GLN A 105 1.42 -5.19 3.65
CA GLN A 105 1.32 -3.77 3.31
C GLN A 105 1.32 -2.90 4.57
N MET A 106 0.62 -3.28 5.62
CA MET A 106 0.60 -2.51 6.86
C MET A 106 1.95 -2.56 7.59
N GLU A 107 2.59 -3.73 7.68
CA GLU A 107 3.91 -3.87 8.32
C GLU A 107 5.00 -3.05 7.63
N THR A 108 4.97 -2.97 6.29
CA THR A 108 6.02 -2.29 5.52
C THR A 108 5.73 -0.82 5.22
N SER A 109 4.46 -0.40 5.27
CA SER A 109 4.02 0.82 4.60
C SER A 109 3.06 1.68 5.38
N TYR A 110 2.69 1.29 6.59
CA TYR A 110 1.73 2.05 7.40
C TYR A 110 2.15 3.52 7.56
N ASP A 111 3.43 3.78 7.84
CA ASP A 111 3.96 5.14 7.97
C ASP A 111 3.89 5.92 6.66
N VAL A 112 4.18 5.30 5.50
CA VAL A 112 4.07 5.95 4.18
C VAL A 112 2.62 6.32 3.86
N ILE A 113 1.66 5.42 4.17
CA ILE A 113 0.23 5.69 3.99
C ILE A 113 -0.19 6.85 4.91
N SER A 114 0.22 6.83 6.17
CA SER A 114 -0.08 7.87 7.16
C SER A 114 0.51 9.23 6.78
N ILE A 115 1.78 9.28 6.35
CA ILE A 115 2.45 10.50 5.86
C ILE A 115 1.66 11.08 4.67
N HIS A 116 1.28 10.23 3.71
CA HIS A 116 0.55 10.71 2.53
C HIS A 116 -0.82 11.27 2.89
N ARG A 117 -1.57 10.59 3.77
CA ARG A 117 -2.88 11.04 4.25
C ARG A 117 -2.78 12.37 5.01
N GLN A 118 -1.80 12.52 5.90
CA GLN A 118 -1.55 13.77 6.63
C GLN A 118 -1.15 14.90 5.68
N ALA A 119 -0.29 14.62 4.70
CA ALA A 119 0.10 15.59 3.69
C ALA A 119 -1.11 16.06 2.86
N ALA A 120 -2.00 15.14 2.47
CA ALA A 120 -3.22 15.44 1.74
C ALA A 120 -4.21 16.31 2.53
N ALA A 121 -4.21 16.23 3.86
CA ALA A 121 -5.05 17.08 4.71
C ALA A 121 -4.60 18.55 4.76
N SER A 122 -3.31 18.82 4.45
CA SER A 122 -2.71 20.16 4.55
C SER A 122 -2.30 20.79 3.21
N ASP A 123 -2.26 20.01 2.12
CA ASP A 123 -1.84 20.46 0.79
C ASP A 123 -2.84 20.02 -0.28
N PRO A 124 -3.60 20.96 -0.91
CA PRO A 124 -4.62 20.61 -1.91
C PRO A 124 -4.08 19.87 -3.15
N LEU A 125 -2.82 20.10 -3.51
CA LEU A 125 -2.18 19.43 -4.64
C LEU A 125 -1.82 17.98 -4.26
N VAL A 126 -1.35 17.75 -3.03
CA VAL A 126 -1.17 16.39 -2.50
C VAL A 126 -2.52 15.67 -2.38
N ALA A 127 -3.58 16.37 -1.94
CA ALA A 127 -4.93 15.81 -1.87
C ALA A 127 -5.43 15.34 -3.25
N ALA A 128 -5.14 16.09 -4.32
CA ALA A 128 -5.49 15.70 -5.68
C ALA A 128 -4.73 14.43 -6.13
N ASP A 129 -3.44 14.31 -5.79
CA ASP A 129 -2.64 13.13 -6.10
C ASP A 129 -3.05 11.93 -5.23
N TYR A 130 -3.38 12.15 -3.97
CA TYR A 130 -3.87 11.11 -3.07
C TYR A 130 -5.21 10.54 -3.52
N ARG A 131 -6.13 11.35 -4.04
CA ARG A 131 -7.38 10.87 -4.65
C ARG A 131 -7.12 9.86 -5.77
N LYS A 132 -6.13 10.11 -6.65
CA LYS A 132 -5.75 9.15 -7.70
C LYS A 132 -5.27 7.81 -7.11
N VAL A 133 -4.56 7.85 -5.99
CA VAL A 133 -4.14 6.63 -5.28
C VAL A 133 -5.35 5.86 -4.77
N LEU A 134 -6.32 6.54 -4.16
CA LEU A 134 -7.56 5.93 -3.67
C LEU A 134 -8.42 5.38 -4.82
N ASP A 135 -8.49 6.09 -5.95
CA ASP A 135 -9.20 5.62 -7.16
C ASP A 135 -8.58 4.34 -7.72
N ASN A 136 -7.24 4.27 -7.79
CA ASN A 136 -6.53 3.08 -8.22
C ASN A 136 -6.75 1.90 -7.25
N ARG A 137 -6.70 2.16 -5.93
CA ARG A 137 -7.01 1.16 -4.90
C ARG A 137 -8.44 0.66 -5.04
N SER A 138 -9.41 1.57 -5.23
CA SER A 138 -10.81 1.21 -5.44
C SER A 138 -11.00 0.35 -6.69
N ARG A 139 -10.26 0.62 -7.75
CA ARG A 139 -10.28 -0.20 -8.97
C ARG A 139 -9.74 -1.60 -8.69
N ALA A 140 -8.58 -1.72 -8.06
CA ALA A 140 -7.99 -3.01 -7.71
C ALA A 140 -8.93 -3.85 -6.83
N PHE A 141 -9.64 -3.22 -5.88
CA PHE A 141 -10.62 -3.92 -5.04
C PHE A 141 -11.81 -4.43 -5.84
N ARG A 142 -12.34 -3.63 -6.79
CA ARG A 142 -13.41 -4.08 -7.68
C ARG A 142 -12.98 -5.26 -8.57
N GLU A 143 -11.78 -5.20 -9.13
CA GLU A 143 -11.20 -6.28 -9.95
C GLU A 143 -11.02 -7.56 -9.13
N PHE A 144 -10.54 -7.45 -7.90
CA PHE A 144 -10.39 -8.57 -6.98
C PHE A 144 -11.75 -9.20 -6.65
N VAL A 145 -12.76 -8.39 -6.28
CA VAL A 145 -14.12 -8.88 -5.98
C VAL A 145 -14.80 -9.47 -7.22
N HIS A 146 -14.60 -8.86 -8.40
CA HIS A 146 -15.10 -9.43 -9.65
C HIS A 146 -14.58 -10.84 -9.89
N GLY A 147 -13.33 -11.11 -9.54
CA GLY A 147 -12.77 -12.47 -9.57
C GLY A 147 -13.39 -13.44 -8.57
N LEU A 148 -14.06 -12.96 -7.53
CA LEU A 148 -14.78 -13.77 -6.53
C LEU A 148 -16.27 -13.93 -6.82
N ARG A 149 -16.80 -13.38 -7.91
CA ARG A 149 -18.25 -13.27 -8.16
C ARG A 149 -19.02 -14.59 -8.08
N ALA A 150 -18.36 -15.70 -8.44
CA ALA A 150 -18.98 -17.03 -8.41
C ALA A 150 -19.08 -17.63 -6.97
N ASP A 151 -18.26 -17.11 -6.06
CA ASP A 151 -18.13 -17.60 -4.68
C ASP A 151 -18.81 -16.67 -3.67
N LEU A 152 -19.37 -15.53 -4.12
CA LEU A 152 -20.05 -14.58 -3.23
C LEU A 152 -21.31 -15.21 -2.60
N ALA A 153 -21.56 -14.86 -1.36
CA ALA A 153 -22.75 -15.32 -0.63
C ALA A 153 -24.04 -14.97 -1.40
N PRO A 154 -25.07 -15.86 -1.39
CA PRO A 154 -26.34 -15.60 -2.04
C PRO A 154 -26.95 -14.25 -1.61
N GLY A 155 -27.28 -13.43 -2.59
CA GLY A 155 -27.83 -12.08 -2.35
C GLY A 155 -26.80 -10.97 -2.15
N LEU A 156 -25.51 -11.28 -2.03
CA LEU A 156 -24.43 -10.28 -1.95
C LEU A 156 -23.98 -9.90 -3.38
N ASN A 157 -24.17 -8.64 -3.76
CA ASN A 157 -23.67 -8.14 -5.04
C ASN A 157 -22.22 -7.64 -4.96
N GLU A 158 -21.53 -7.57 -6.10
CA GLU A 158 -20.12 -7.16 -6.19
C GLU A 158 -19.86 -5.75 -5.60
N ARG A 159 -20.80 -4.83 -5.70
CA ARG A 159 -20.66 -3.49 -5.15
C ARG A 159 -20.58 -3.53 -3.63
N THR A 160 -21.54 -4.18 -2.99
CA THR A 160 -21.57 -4.32 -1.52
C THR A 160 -20.36 -5.12 -1.03
N ALA A 161 -19.97 -6.19 -1.74
CA ALA A 161 -18.77 -6.96 -1.42
C ALA A 161 -17.50 -6.08 -1.50
N THR A 162 -17.40 -5.19 -2.49
CA THR A 162 -16.29 -4.23 -2.60
C THR A 162 -16.28 -3.23 -1.45
N ASP A 163 -17.45 -2.73 -1.05
CA ASP A 163 -17.58 -1.78 0.06
C ASP A 163 -17.18 -2.45 1.41
N LEU A 164 -17.57 -3.71 1.62
CA LEU A 164 -17.14 -4.50 2.80
C LEU A 164 -15.63 -4.74 2.79
N LEU A 165 -15.08 -5.18 1.65
CA LEU A 165 -13.64 -5.39 1.51
C LEU A 165 -12.86 -4.08 1.80
N TRP A 166 -13.35 -2.93 1.32
CA TRP A 166 -12.77 -1.62 1.59
C TRP A 166 -12.78 -1.29 3.07
N CYS A 167 -13.91 -1.49 3.76
CA CYS A 167 -14.05 -1.23 5.19
C CYS A 167 -13.08 -2.06 6.03
N PHE A 168 -13.02 -3.38 5.79
CA PHE A 168 -12.15 -4.27 6.56
C PHE A 168 -10.67 -4.13 6.22
N SER A 169 -10.35 -3.57 5.06
CA SER A 169 -8.97 -3.31 4.61
C SER A 169 -8.45 -1.92 5.02
N ASN A 170 -9.08 -1.26 5.98
CA ASN A 170 -8.70 0.07 6.44
C ASN A 170 -7.47 0.00 7.36
N GLU A 171 -6.49 0.88 7.13
CA GLU A 171 -5.27 0.98 7.93
C GLU A 171 -5.52 1.31 9.41
N GLU A 172 -6.62 1.98 9.74
CA GLU A 172 -6.97 2.30 11.12
C GLU A 172 -7.35 1.04 11.92
N ILE A 173 -7.95 0.03 11.28
CA ILE A 173 -8.24 -1.25 11.93
C ILE A 173 -6.92 -1.95 12.32
N TYR A 174 -5.93 -1.96 11.42
CA TYR A 174 -4.62 -2.52 11.74
C TYR A 174 -3.96 -1.76 12.90
N ARG A 175 -3.95 -0.43 12.85
CA ARG A 175 -3.39 0.40 13.91
C ARG A 175 -4.06 0.10 15.26
N GLU A 176 -5.38 0.11 15.31
CA GLU A 176 -6.13 -0.14 16.54
C GLU A 176 -5.83 -1.53 17.12
N LEU A 177 -5.88 -2.57 16.30
CA LEU A 177 -5.72 -3.94 16.79
C LEU A 177 -4.26 -4.28 17.09
N VAL A 178 -3.32 -3.89 16.23
CA VAL A 178 -1.90 -4.29 16.38
C VAL A 178 -1.14 -3.30 17.26
N ALA A 179 -1.19 -1.99 16.93
CA ALA A 179 -0.39 -1.01 17.65
C ALA A 179 -0.98 -0.65 19.02
N GLU A 180 -2.31 -0.48 19.13
CA GLU A 180 -2.96 -0.04 20.37
C GLU A 180 -3.38 -1.22 21.27
N ARG A 181 -3.89 -2.31 20.69
CA ARG A 181 -4.40 -3.49 21.42
C ARG A 181 -3.37 -4.61 21.58
N GLY A 182 -2.20 -4.47 20.97
CA GLY A 182 -1.08 -5.41 21.10
C GLY A 182 -1.32 -6.78 20.45
N TRP A 183 -2.16 -6.86 19.41
CA TRP A 183 -2.28 -8.08 18.64
C TRP A 183 -0.99 -8.34 17.86
N SER A 184 -0.63 -9.62 17.71
CA SER A 184 0.39 -9.97 16.72
C SER A 184 -0.15 -9.76 15.30
N ALA A 185 0.75 -9.48 14.36
CA ALA A 185 0.39 -9.35 12.96
C ALA A 185 -0.22 -10.66 12.40
N ASP A 186 0.23 -11.83 12.87
CA ASP A 186 -0.36 -13.13 12.51
C ASP A 186 -1.81 -13.24 12.99
N ARG A 187 -2.10 -12.81 14.22
CA ARG A 187 -3.47 -12.80 14.75
C ARG A 187 -4.37 -11.85 13.96
N TYR A 188 -3.86 -10.69 13.58
CA TYR A 188 -4.60 -9.76 12.72
C TYR A 188 -4.91 -10.37 11.36
N GLN A 189 -3.92 -10.99 10.70
CA GLN A 189 -4.10 -11.65 9.41
C GLN A 189 -5.16 -12.73 9.46
N GLU A 190 -5.09 -13.63 10.45
CA GLU A 190 -6.05 -14.73 10.61
C GLU A 190 -7.46 -14.20 10.87
N TRP A 191 -7.60 -13.24 11.79
CA TRP A 191 -8.87 -12.58 12.04
C TRP A 191 -9.46 -11.94 10.78
N LEU A 192 -8.63 -11.22 10.02
CA LEU A 192 -9.07 -10.56 8.80
C LEU A 192 -9.53 -11.58 7.74
N ALA A 193 -8.76 -12.65 7.54
CA ALA A 193 -9.12 -13.71 6.60
C ALA A 193 -10.46 -14.36 6.96
N VAL A 194 -10.63 -14.77 8.21
CA VAL A 194 -11.89 -15.36 8.70
C VAL A 194 -13.05 -14.38 8.56
N THR A 195 -12.84 -13.11 8.91
CA THR A 195 -13.87 -12.06 8.80
C THR A 195 -14.29 -11.85 7.35
N LEU A 196 -13.33 -11.73 6.42
CA LEU A 196 -13.64 -11.56 5.00
C LEU A 196 -14.37 -12.77 4.41
N VAL A 197 -13.95 -13.99 4.77
CA VAL A 197 -14.65 -15.22 4.35
C VAL A 197 -16.10 -15.21 4.89
N ALA A 198 -16.29 -14.91 6.17
CA ALA A 198 -17.62 -14.89 6.78
C ALA A 198 -18.54 -13.81 6.16
N GLN A 199 -17.99 -12.64 5.82
CA GLN A 199 -18.77 -11.54 5.27
C GLN A 199 -19.06 -11.68 3.78
N LEU A 200 -18.16 -12.29 3.01
CA LEU A 200 -18.27 -12.33 1.55
C LEU A 200 -18.79 -13.67 1.03
N MET A 201 -18.57 -14.78 1.77
CA MET A 201 -18.83 -16.14 1.28
C MET A 201 -19.73 -16.97 2.20
N ALA A 202 -20.01 -16.52 3.43
CA ALA A 202 -20.90 -17.27 4.32
C ALA A 202 -22.34 -17.22 3.82
N SER A 203 -23.03 -18.35 3.92
CA SER A 203 -24.48 -18.41 3.68
C SER A 203 -25.21 -17.61 4.78
N PRO A 204 -26.31 -16.91 4.47
CA PRO A 204 -27.17 -16.31 5.49
C PRO A 204 -27.63 -17.27 6.59
N ALA A 205 -27.65 -18.57 6.31
CA ALA A 205 -27.98 -19.61 7.29
C ALA A 205 -26.91 -19.81 8.39
N ASP A 206 -25.70 -19.31 8.21
CA ASP A 206 -24.60 -19.44 9.17
C ASP A 206 -24.69 -18.42 10.32
N PHE A 207 -25.67 -17.51 10.27
CA PHE A 207 -25.93 -16.43 11.26
C PHE A 207 -27.26 -16.57 11.98
N SER A 208 -27.94 -17.73 11.90
CA SER A 208 -29.25 -18.01 12.54
C SER A 208 -29.10 -18.73 13.87
#